data_f6ce8cba5b1425e64d3caa9155db9f3a
#
_entry.id   f6ce8cba5b1425e64d3caa9155db9f3a
#
_cell.length_a   1.000
_cell.length_b   1.000
_cell.length_c   1.000
_cell.angle_alpha   90.00
_cell.angle_beta   90.00
_cell.angle_gamma   90.00
#
_symmetry.space_group_name_H-M   'P 1'
#
loop_
_entity.id
_entity.type
_entity.pdbx_description
1 polymer ?
#
loop_
_entity_poly.entity_id
_entity_poly.type
_entity_poly.pdbx_seq_one_letter_code
_entity_poly.pdbx_strand_id
1 'polypeptide(L)'
;MAASKLRAIAHPMRIAVIDLLNEKGKLSVTEIYSFLDIEQAAASHHLNILKNKGVLASRRQGKKIFYSLKSVTLSEIIECINKCNDDHA
;
A
#
# COMPACT_ATOMS: atom_id res chain seq x y z
N MET A 1 -0.46 -5.85 -15.02
CA MET A 1 0.90 -6.09 -15.44
C MET A 1 1.91 -5.65 -14.40
N ALA A 2 3.01 -6.35 -14.29
CA ALA A 2 4.02 -6.09 -13.26
C ALA A 2 4.59 -4.67 -13.31
N ALA A 3 4.88 -4.16 -14.50
CA ALA A 3 5.43 -2.81 -14.67
C ALA A 3 4.48 -1.72 -14.16
N SER A 4 3.18 -1.89 -14.37
CA SER A 4 2.18 -0.93 -13.91
C SER A 4 2.07 -0.94 -12.38
N LYS A 5 2.14 -2.12 -11.76
CA LYS A 5 2.12 -2.24 -10.31
C LYS A 5 3.37 -1.64 -9.69
N LEU A 6 4.53 -1.89 -10.29
CA LEU A 6 5.79 -1.32 -9.81
C LEU A 6 5.79 0.20 -9.86
N ARG A 7 5.23 0.78 -10.92
CA ARG A 7 5.10 2.24 -11.00
C ARG A 7 4.22 2.80 -9.91
N ALA A 8 3.09 2.14 -9.63
CA ALA A 8 2.19 2.56 -8.57
C ALA A 8 2.85 2.52 -7.21
N ILE A 9 3.74 1.56 -6.99
CA ILE A 9 4.42 1.35 -5.72
C ILE A 9 5.66 2.25 -5.57
N ALA A 10 6.23 2.74 -6.65
CA ALA A 10 7.50 3.46 -6.64
C ALA A 10 7.46 4.82 -5.93
N HIS A 11 6.30 5.27 -5.47
CA HIS A 11 6.19 6.50 -4.69
C HIS A 11 6.53 6.22 -3.23
N PRO A 12 7.40 7.02 -2.58
CA PRO A 12 7.82 6.75 -1.19
C PRO A 12 6.66 6.59 -0.22
N MET A 13 5.61 7.40 -0.35
CA MET A 13 4.46 7.31 0.53
C MET A 13 3.68 6.01 0.32
N ARG A 14 3.61 5.52 -0.91
CA ARG A 14 2.94 4.26 -1.21
C ARG A 14 3.71 3.07 -0.67
N ILE A 15 5.03 3.13 -0.73
CA ILE A 15 5.90 2.12 -0.10
C ILE A 15 5.66 2.10 1.40
N ALA A 16 5.54 3.27 2.02
CA ALA A 16 5.24 3.38 3.45
C ALA A 16 3.90 2.77 3.81
N VAL A 17 2.88 2.96 2.98
CA VAL A 17 1.56 2.34 3.17
C VAL A 17 1.67 0.82 3.11
N ILE A 18 2.36 0.30 2.13
CA ILE A 18 2.53 -1.14 1.96
C ILE A 18 3.26 -1.74 3.15
N ASP A 19 4.34 -1.11 3.57
CA ASP A 19 5.12 -1.56 4.70
C ASP A 19 4.30 -1.56 5.99
N LEU A 20 3.53 -0.50 6.21
CA LEU A 20 2.65 -0.38 7.37
C LEU A 20 1.60 -1.49 7.38
N LEU A 21 0.95 -1.75 6.26
CA LEU A 21 -0.05 -2.81 6.17
C LEU A 21 0.56 -4.20 6.26
N ASN A 22 1.76 -4.37 5.77
CA ASN A 22 2.48 -5.63 5.92
C ASN A 22 2.76 -5.92 7.40
N GLU A 23 3.08 -4.90 8.16
CA GLU A 23 3.34 -5.03 9.60
C GLU A 23 2.06 -5.23 10.41
N LYS A 24 1.04 -4.43 10.13
CA LYS A 24 -0.20 -4.38 10.94
C LYS A 24 -1.30 -5.31 10.45
N GLY A 25 -1.24 -5.76 9.21
CA GLY A 25 -2.23 -6.64 8.60
C GLY A 25 -3.40 -5.90 7.98
N LYS A 26 -4.23 -5.27 8.79
CA LYS A 26 -5.43 -4.57 8.33
C LYS A 26 -5.59 -3.29 9.13
N LEU A 27 -5.82 -2.17 8.43
CA LEU A 27 -6.01 -0.87 9.05
C LEU A 27 -7.12 -0.10 8.36
N SER A 28 -7.84 0.71 9.12
CA SER A 28 -8.81 1.65 8.56
C SER A 28 -8.07 2.83 7.91
N VAL A 29 -8.76 3.56 7.06
CA VAL A 29 -8.21 4.78 6.44
C VAL A 29 -7.72 5.75 7.52
N THR A 30 -8.51 5.94 8.56
CA THR A 30 -8.16 6.83 9.68
C THR A 30 -6.85 6.41 10.34
N GLU A 31 -6.70 5.11 10.60
CA GLU A 31 -5.48 4.60 11.21
C GLU A 31 -4.28 4.81 10.29
N ILE A 32 -4.45 4.56 8.99
CA ILE A 32 -3.37 4.69 8.01
C ILE A 32 -2.85 6.13 7.97
N TYR A 33 -3.74 7.11 7.79
CA TYR A 33 -3.24 8.48 7.68
C TYR A 33 -2.73 9.03 9.02
N SER A 34 -3.23 8.50 10.13
CA SER A 34 -2.70 8.86 11.45
C SER A 34 -1.29 8.31 11.66
N PHE A 35 -1.05 7.06 11.32
CA PHE A 35 0.28 6.46 11.44
C PHE A 35 1.31 7.15 10.55
N LEU A 36 0.90 7.53 9.35
CA LEU A 36 1.80 8.14 8.38
C LEU A 36 1.91 9.65 8.52
N ASP A 37 1.10 10.23 9.39
CA ASP A 37 1.06 11.68 9.63
C ASP A 37 0.86 12.47 8.34
N ILE A 38 -0.13 12.06 7.55
CA ILE A 38 -0.48 12.72 6.29
C ILE A 38 -1.95 13.10 6.32
N GLU A 39 -2.36 13.95 5.39
CA GLU A 39 -3.76 14.35 5.28
C GLU A 39 -4.62 13.19 4.77
N GLN A 40 -5.88 13.18 5.19
CA GLN A 40 -6.84 12.17 4.77
C GLN A 40 -6.96 12.09 3.25
N ALA A 41 -7.01 13.23 2.58
CA ALA A 41 -7.13 13.28 1.13
C ALA A 41 -5.94 12.63 0.44
N ALA A 42 -4.73 12.88 0.95
CA ALA A 42 -3.50 12.27 0.41
C ALA A 42 -3.52 10.77 0.62
N ALA A 43 -3.90 10.32 1.81
CA ALA A 43 -4.00 8.89 2.11
C ALA A 43 -5.00 8.21 1.17
N SER A 44 -6.18 8.77 1.03
CA SER A 44 -7.23 8.21 0.16
C SER A 44 -6.76 8.13 -1.28
N HIS A 45 -6.04 9.13 -1.76
CA HIS A 45 -5.48 9.13 -3.11
C HIS A 45 -4.52 7.97 -3.32
N HIS A 46 -3.56 7.79 -2.42
CA HIS A 46 -2.59 6.70 -2.51
C HIS A 46 -3.24 5.33 -2.38
N LEU A 47 -4.20 5.20 -1.46
CA LEU A 47 -4.92 3.94 -1.26
C LEU A 47 -5.74 3.55 -2.48
N ASN A 48 -6.40 4.52 -3.12
CA ASN A 48 -7.16 4.26 -4.34
C ASN A 48 -6.28 3.79 -5.49
N ILE A 49 -5.12 4.40 -5.66
CA ILE A 49 -4.19 3.99 -6.71
C ILE A 49 -3.72 2.56 -6.47
N LEU A 50 -3.32 2.24 -5.25
CA LEU A 50 -2.84 0.90 -4.92
C LEU A 50 -3.95 -0.15 -5.05
N LYS A 51 -5.17 0.20 -4.66
CA LYS A 51 -6.32 -0.68 -4.82
C LYS A 51 -6.62 -0.94 -6.29
N ASN A 52 -6.64 0.10 -7.11
CA ASN A 52 -6.92 -0.01 -8.53
C ASN A 52 -5.87 -0.85 -9.26
N LYS A 53 -4.64 -0.85 -8.78
CA LYS A 53 -3.57 -1.66 -9.34
C LYS A 53 -3.52 -3.09 -8.79
N GLY A 54 -4.44 -3.44 -7.90
CA GLY A 54 -4.52 -4.79 -7.35
C GLY A 54 -3.50 -5.09 -6.27
N VAL A 55 -2.90 -4.07 -5.68
CA VAL A 55 -1.93 -4.23 -4.58
C VAL A 55 -2.66 -4.33 -3.24
N LEU A 56 -3.75 -3.57 -3.09
CA LEU A 56 -4.54 -3.56 -1.86
C LEU A 56 -5.95 -4.08 -2.10
N ALA A 57 -6.53 -4.65 -1.05
CA ALA A 57 -7.94 -4.96 -0.97
C ALA A 57 -8.58 -4.03 0.04
N SER A 58 -9.83 -3.70 -0.17
CA SER A 58 -10.59 -2.91 0.79
C SER A 58 -11.85 -3.64 1.20
N ARG A 59 -12.29 -3.41 2.42
CA ARG A 59 -13.51 -3.99 2.94
C ARG A 59 -14.22 -2.99 3.84
N ARG A 60 -15.50 -2.76 3.56
CA ARG A 60 -16.30 -1.88 4.38
C ARG A 60 -16.86 -2.64 5.56
N GLN A 61 -16.68 -2.09 6.75
CA GLN A 61 -17.27 -2.62 7.98
C GLN A 61 -17.93 -1.46 8.72
N GLY A 62 -19.27 -1.43 8.67
CA GLY A 62 -20.02 -0.32 9.24
C GLY A 62 -19.72 0.97 8.50
N LYS A 63 -19.26 1.98 9.23
CA LYS A 63 -18.91 3.29 8.67
C LYS A 63 -17.44 3.40 8.29
N LYS A 64 -16.67 2.35 8.52
CA LYS A 64 -15.22 2.37 8.26
C LYS A 64 -14.88 1.51 7.06
N ILE A 65 -13.83 1.93 6.35
CA ILE A 65 -13.25 1.15 5.27
C ILE A 65 -11.87 0.71 5.72
N PHE A 66 -11.66 -0.61 5.71
CA PHE A 66 -10.38 -1.21 6.07
C PHE A 66 -9.63 -1.61 4.82
N TYR A 67 -8.33 -1.38 4.83
CA TYR A 67 -7.44 -1.80 3.76
C TYR A 67 -6.49 -2.88 4.26
N SER A 68 -6.18 -3.80 3.37
CA SER A 68 -5.21 -4.85 3.63
C SER A 68 -4.48 -5.18 2.35
N LEU A 69 -3.37 -5.89 2.49
CA LEU A 69 -2.58 -6.27 1.33
C LEU A 69 -3.18 -7.51 0.68
N LYS A 70 -3.20 -7.54 -0.65
CA LYS A 70 -3.56 -8.75 -1.38
C LYS A 70 -2.44 -9.76 -1.26
N SER A 71 -2.74 -10.87 -0.65
CA SER A 71 -1.79 -11.73 0.03
C SER A 71 -0.67 -12.37 -0.81
N VAL A 72 -0.94 -12.77 -2.03
CA VAL A 72 0.08 -13.53 -2.79
C VAL A 72 1.01 -12.62 -3.57
N THR A 73 0.47 -11.54 -4.11
CA THR A 73 1.21 -10.63 -4.98
C THR A 73 2.17 -9.76 -4.18
N LEU A 74 1.93 -9.61 -2.89
CA LEU A 74 2.64 -8.64 -2.08
C LEU A 74 4.05 -9.02 -1.72
N SER A 75 4.27 -10.27 -1.33
CA SER A 75 5.62 -10.77 -1.05
C SER A 75 6.52 -10.58 -2.26
N GLU A 76 5.98 -10.87 -3.44
CA GLU A 76 6.70 -10.71 -4.70
C GLU A 76 7.04 -9.24 -4.97
N ILE A 77 6.11 -8.35 -4.67
CA ILE A 77 6.30 -6.92 -4.88
C ILE A 77 7.36 -6.38 -3.93
N ILE A 78 7.30 -6.75 -2.66
CA ILE A 78 8.29 -6.32 -1.66
C ILE A 78 9.67 -6.84 -2.02
N GLU A 79 9.77 -8.10 -2.43
CA GLU A 79 11.03 -8.67 -2.89
C GLU A 79 11.58 -7.90 -4.09
N CYS A 80 10.72 -7.56 -5.02
CA CYS A 80 11.12 -6.82 -6.21
C CYS A 80 11.63 -5.42 -5.85
N ILE A 81 10.98 -4.73 -4.92
CA ILE A 81 11.42 -3.44 -4.44
C ILE A 81 12.79 -3.56 -3.75
N ASN A 82 12.95 -4.54 -2.89
CA ASN A 82 14.21 -4.75 -2.19
C ASN A 82 15.34 -5.10 -3.16
N LYS A 83 15.07 -5.92 -4.16
CA LYS A 83 16.05 -6.23 -5.20
C LYS A 83 16.45 -4.99 -6.00
N CYS A 84 15.47 -4.18 -6.37
CA CYS A 84 15.75 -2.94 -7.11
C CYS A 84 16.62 -2.00 -6.29
N ASN A 85 16.35 -1.90 -4.98
CA ASN A 85 17.16 -1.07 -4.09
C ASN A 85 18.59 -1.62 -3.96
N ASP A 86 18.73 -2.93 -3.86
CA ASP A 86 20.04 -3.57 -3.79
C ASP A 86 20.84 -3.37 -5.07
N ASP A 87 20.19 -3.43 -6.22
CA ASP A 87 20.82 -3.22 -7.51
C ASP A 87 21.32 -1.78 -7.68
N HIS A 88 20.69 -0.84 -7.00
CA HIS A 88 21.08 0.57 -7.05
C HIS A 88 22.05 0.97 -5.94
N ALA A 89 22.24 0.08 -5.01
CA ALA A 89 23.23 0.31 -3.96
C ALA A 89 24.62 0.00 -4.46
#